data_11eaee2efabde6f6408e9dea3d7b0e5d
#
_entry.id   11eaee2efabde6f6408e9dea3d7b0e5d
#
_cell.length_a   1.000
_cell.length_b   1.000
_cell.length_c   1.000
_cell.angle_alpha   90.00
_cell.angle_beta   90.00
_cell.angle_gamma   90.00
#
_symmetry.space_group_name_H-M   'P 1'
#
loop_
_entity.id
_entity.type
_entity.pdbx_description
1 polymer ?
#
loop_
_entity_poly.entity_id
_entity_poly.type
_entity_poly.pdbx_seq_one_letter_code
_entity_poly.pdbx_strand_id
1 'polypeptide(L)'
;MLADPNFHRSVVYLIDHSEDGALGVVLNRPSEIPVGDVVPTWASYVSEPRTVFVGGPVSPEAAICLGRCADAGDSPLWNALSDEIGVVDLNGDPLLAPGGITGLRVFAGYSGWSPGQLEAEMDMDGWFVLDAEPADLFVETAEELWRRVLARQRGPVRRFASFPEDPSVN
;
A
#
# COMPACT_ATOMS: atom_id res chain seq x y z
N MET A 1 11.35 16.14 -6.72
CA MET A 1 9.93 15.84 -6.41
C MET A 1 9.26 15.42 -7.70
N LEU A 2 8.67 14.22 -7.76
CA LEU A 2 7.98 13.72 -8.95
C LEU A 2 6.84 14.68 -9.33
N ALA A 3 6.80 15.06 -10.62
CA ALA A 3 5.74 15.93 -11.15
C ALA A 3 4.46 15.14 -11.52
N ASP A 4 4.46 13.82 -11.37
CA ASP A 4 3.33 12.96 -11.68
C ASP A 4 2.23 13.14 -10.63
N PRO A 5 1.03 13.62 -11.00
CA PRO A 5 -0.07 13.82 -10.07
C PRO A 5 -0.55 12.51 -9.41
N ASN A 6 -0.27 11.35 -10.03
CA ASN A 6 -0.59 10.04 -9.47
C ASN A 6 0.21 9.73 -8.20
N PHE A 7 1.35 10.42 -7.98
CA PHE A 7 2.22 10.14 -6.84
C PHE A 7 2.41 11.33 -5.88
N HIS A 8 1.65 12.42 -6.07
CA HIS A 8 1.70 13.53 -5.13
C HIS A 8 1.31 13.08 -3.72
N ARG A 9 2.24 13.17 -2.75
CA ARG A 9 2.07 12.73 -1.35
C ARG A 9 1.58 11.28 -1.20
N SER A 10 1.89 10.42 -2.15
CA SER A 10 1.60 9.01 -2.02
C SER A 10 2.59 8.31 -1.10
N VAL A 11 2.11 7.28 -0.44
CA VAL A 11 2.91 6.29 0.30
C VAL A 11 2.77 4.98 -0.44
N VAL A 12 3.85 4.50 -1.02
CA VAL A 12 3.88 3.23 -1.76
C VAL A 12 4.51 2.16 -0.89
N TYR A 13 3.85 1.03 -0.78
CA TYR A 13 4.42 -0.18 -0.21
C TYR A 13 4.95 -1.05 -1.35
N LEU A 14 6.26 -1.32 -1.37
CA LEU A 14 6.87 -2.21 -2.36
C LEU A 14 6.55 -3.66 -2.00
N ILE A 15 5.96 -4.37 -2.96
CA ILE A 15 5.62 -5.78 -2.88
C ILE A 15 6.76 -6.62 -3.44
N ASP A 16 7.36 -6.14 -4.53
CA ASP A 16 8.51 -6.78 -5.17
C ASP A 16 9.48 -5.72 -5.69
N HIS A 17 10.77 -6.04 -5.61
CA HIS A 17 11.86 -5.22 -6.15
C HIS A 17 13.04 -6.09 -6.49
N SER A 18 13.39 -6.11 -7.77
CA SER A 18 14.46 -6.94 -8.31
C SER A 18 15.17 -6.24 -9.48
N GLU A 19 16.11 -6.94 -10.12
CA GLU A 19 16.75 -6.46 -11.36
C GLU A 19 15.77 -6.31 -12.52
N ASP A 20 14.62 -6.99 -12.46
CA ASP A 20 13.55 -6.93 -13.47
C ASP A 20 12.58 -5.76 -13.28
N GLY A 21 12.74 -4.98 -12.21
CA GLY A 21 11.94 -3.81 -11.88
C GLY A 21 11.33 -3.85 -10.50
N ALA A 22 10.28 -3.05 -10.28
CA ALA A 22 9.59 -2.99 -8.99
C ALA A 22 8.08 -2.94 -9.17
N LEU A 23 7.37 -3.46 -8.16
CA LEU A 23 5.92 -3.43 -8.04
C LEU A 23 5.53 -3.03 -6.63
N GLY A 24 4.55 -2.13 -6.52
CA GLY A 24 4.02 -1.69 -5.24
C GLY A 24 2.58 -1.20 -5.33
N VAL A 25 2.00 -0.88 -4.18
CA VAL A 25 0.64 -0.32 -4.09
C VAL A 25 0.64 0.97 -3.27
N VAL A 26 -0.14 1.95 -3.71
CA VAL A 26 -0.35 3.20 -2.97
C VAL A 26 -1.28 2.93 -1.80
N LEU A 27 -0.81 3.20 -0.58
CA LEU A 27 -1.51 2.89 0.67
C LEU A 27 -2.54 3.93 1.10
N ASN A 28 -2.45 5.15 0.59
CA ASN A 28 -3.18 6.30 1.11
C ASN A 28 -4.15 6.94 0.12
N ARG A 29 -4.76 6.11 -0.74
CA ARG A 29 -5.79 6.53 -1.71
C ARG A 29 -7.03 5.66 -1.63
N PRO A 30 -7.88 5.83 -0.61
CA PRO A 30 -9.17 5.16 -0.56
C PRO A 30 -10.05 5.64 -1.71
N SER A 31 -10.81 4.73 -2.31
CA SER A 31 -11.87 5.07 -3.27
C SER A 31 -13.24 5.11 -2.57
N GLU A 32 -14.27 5.48 -3.32
CA GLU A 32 -15.65 5.40 -2.85
C GLU A 32 -16.29 4.03 -3.09
N ILE A 33 -15.56 3.08 -3.71
CA ILE A 33 -16.07 1.75 -4.07
C ILE A 33 -16.01 0.82 -2.86
N PRO A 34 -17.14 0.33 -2.33
CA PRO A 34 -17.13 -0.65 -1.25
C PRO A 34 -16.47 -1.96 -1.71
N VAL A 35 -15.68 -2.59 -0.85
CA VAL A 35 -15.08 -3.91 -1.17
C VAL A 35 -16.15 -4.95 -1.46
N GLY A 36 -17.32 -4.86 -0.82
CA GLY A 36 -18.44 -5.76 -1.05
C GLY A 36 -19.00 -5.76 -2.47
N ASP A 37 -18.79 -4.69 -3.24
CA ASP A 37 -19.23 -4.58 -4.63
C ASP A 37 -18.26 -5.31 -5.60
N VAL A 38 -17.00 -5.51 -5.17
CA VAL A 38 -15.94 -6.11 -5.99
C VAL A 38 -15.66 -7.56 -5.56
N VAL A 39 -15.50 -7.80 -4.28
CA VAL A 39 -15.20 -9.12 -3.69
C VAL A 39 -16.09 -9.39 -2.47
N PRO A 40 -17.38 -9.65 -2.67
CA PRO A 40 -18.38 -9.73 -1.60
C PRO A 40 -18.08 -10.78 -0.54
N THR A 41 -17.44 -11.89 -0.92
CA THR A 41 -17.06 -12.98 0.01
C THR A 41 -16.01 -12.52 1.04
N TRP A 42 -15.21 -11.50 0.72
CA TRP A 42 -14.17 -10.97 1.57
C TRP A 42 -14.56 -9.70 2.33
N ALA A 43 -15.73 -9.12 2.05
CA ALA A 43 -16.13 -7.82 2.56
C ALA A 43 -16.12 -7.70 4.09
N SER A 44 -16.46 -8.80 4.81
CA SER A 44 -16.48 -8.82 6.28
C SER A 44 -15.10 -8.93 6.93
N TYR A 45 -14.08 -9.30 6.15
CA TYR A 45 -12.70 -9.51 6.63
C TYR A 45 -11.82 -8.28 6.46
N VAL A 46 -12.20 -7.32 5.60
CA VAL A 46 -11.37 -6.14 5.31
C VAL A 46 -11.42 -5.12 6.44
N SER A 47 -10.29 -4.44 6.63
CA SER A 47 -10.13 -3.36 7.61
C SER A 47 -10.88 -2.11 7.18
N GLU A 48 -11.27 -1.28 8.16
CA GLU A 48 -11.82 0.04 7.88
C GLU A 48 -10.75 1.00 7.26
N PRO A 49 -11.19 1.89 6.37
CA PRO A 49 -12.48 1.91 5.70
C PRO A 49 -12.63 0.72 4.74
N ARG A 50 -13.83 0.12 4.68
CA ARG A 50 -14.12 -1.07 3.87
C ARG A 50 -14.33 -0.74 2.40
N THR A 51 -13.44 0.08 1.86
CA THR A 51 -13.42 0.48 0.45
C THR A 51 -12.20 -0.08 -0.26
N VAL A 52 -12.29 -0.17 -1.57
CA VAL A 52 -11.14 -0.48 -2.43
C VAL A 52 -10.21 0.72 -2.45
N PHE A 53 -8.92 0.50 -2.34
CA PHE A 53 -7.89 1.54 -2.46
C PHE A 53 -7.34 1.56 -3.89
N VAL A 54 -6.99 2.73 -4.40
CA VAL A 54 -6.33 2.88 -5.70
C VAL A 54 -4.83 2.59 -5.51
N GLY A 55 -4.39 1.39 -5.89
CA GLY A 55 -3.01 0.94 -5.71
C GLY A 55 -2.02 1.53 -6.71
N GLY A 56 -2.50 2.02 -7.85
CA GLY A 56 -1.68 2.66 -8.87
C GLY A 56 -2.32 2.66 -10.25
N PRO A 57 -1.64 3.21 -11.25
CA PRO A 57 -2.19 3.42 -12.59
C PRO A 57 -2.14 2.17 -13.48
N VAL A 58 -1.41 1.13 -13.09
CA VAL A 58 -1.26 -0.08 -13.93
C VAL A 58 -2.36 -1.08 -13.61
N SER A 59 -3.01 -1.62 -14.65
CA SER A 59 -4.06 -2.64 -14.55
C SER A 59 -5.12 -2.34 -13.48
N PRO A 60 -5.88 -1.24 -13.60
CA PRO A 60 -6.84 -0.82 -12.58
C PRO A 60 -7.97 -1.84 -12.33
N GLU A 61 -8.16 -2.80 -13.23
CA GLU A 61 -9.07 -3.94 -13.10
C GLU A 61 -8.50 -5.09 -12.27
N ALA A 62 -7.19 -5.11 -12.02
CA ALA A 62 -6.56 -6.14 -11.20
C ALA A 62 -6.68 -5.79 -9.72
N ALA A 63 -7.05 -6.78 -8.90
CA ALA A 63 -7.12 -6.65 -7.45
C ALA A 63 -5.90 -7.28 -6.79
N ILE A 64 -5.24 -6.51 -5.91
CA ILE A 64 -4.20 -7.00 -5.01
C ILE A 64 -4.75 -6.89 -3.57
N CYS A 65 -4.63 -7.95 -2.78
CA CYS A 65 -5.00 -7.92 -1.37
C CYS A 65 -3.76 -8.10 -0.49
N LEU A 66 -3.50 -7.13 0.38
CA LEU A 66 -2.49 -7.27 1.42
C LEU A 66 -3.17 -7.64 2.73
N GLY A 67 -2.55 -8.57 3.44
CA GLY A 67 -2.98 -9.03 4.75
C GLY A 67 -1.90 -8.87 5.80
N ARG A 68 -2.34 -8.74 7.07
CA ARG A 68 -1.48 -8.83 8.24
C ARG A 68 -1.84 -10.04 9.05
N CYS A 69 -0.85 -10.90 9.29
CA CYS A 69 -0.96 -12.10 10.12
C CYS A 69 0.39 -12.42 10.76
N ALA A 70 0.42 -12.58 12.07
CA ALA A 70 1.66 -12.92 12.79
C ALA A 70 2.08 -14.39 12.59
N ASP A 71 1.11 -15.28 12.34
CA ASP A 71 1.35 -16.68 12.05
C ASP A 71 0.32 -17.14 11.01
N ALA A 72 0.74 -17.17 9.77
CA ALA A 72 -0.11 -17.57 8.65
C ALA A 72 -0.20 -19.10 8.48
N GLY A 73 0.67 -19.86 9.14
CA GLY A 73 0.75 -21.31 8.99
C GLY A 73 0.93 -21.73 7.53
N ASP A 74 0.31 -22.86 7.17
CA ASP A 74 0.34 -23.41 5.80
C ASP A 74 -0.89 -22.98 4.96
N SER A 75 -1.44 -21.79 5.18
CA SER A 75 -2.60 -21.33 4.42
C SER A 75 -2.27 -21.24 2.92
N PRO A 76 -3.05 -21.90 2.04
CA PRO A 76 -2.82 -21.88 0.60
C PRO A 76 -3.11 -20.52 -0.04
N LEU A 77 -3.79 -19.61 0.68
CA LEU A 77 -4.15 -18.29 0.21
C LEU A 77 -3.13 -17.20 0.60
N TRP A 78 -2.09 -17.56 1.36
CA TRP A 78 -1.11 -16.60 1.86
C TRP A 78 0.23 -16.73 1.15
N ASN A 79 0.68 -15.64 0.57
CA ASN A 79 2.03 -15.49 0.05
C ASN A 79 2.79 -14.44 0.86
N ALA A 80 3.71 -14.88 1.71
CA ALA A 80 4.43 -14.01 2.63
C ALA A 80 5.35 -13.01 1.91
N LEU A 81 5.30 -11.76 2.32
CA LEU A 81 6.21 -10.69 1.91
C LEU A 81 7.20 -10.34 3.03
N SER A 82 6.77 -10.46 4.27
CA SER A 82 7.58 -10.26 5.47
C SER A 82 7.04 -11.15 6.61
N ASP A 83 7.58 -10.97 7.81
CA ASP A 83 7.17 -11.75 8.99
C ASP A 83 5.66 -11.62 9.30
N GLU A 84 5.05 -10.45 9.02
CA GLU A 84 3.65 -10.19 9.34
C GLU A 84 2.78 -9.84 8.13
N ILE A 85 3.37 -9.52 6.98
CA ILE A 85 2.64 -9.04 5.80
C ILE A 85 2.72 -10.07 4.68
N GLY A 86 1.60 -10.29 4.02
CA GLY A 86 1.53 -11.15 2.85
C GLY A 86 0.47 -10.71 1.86
N VAL A 87 0.55 -11.27 0.65
CA VAL A 87 -0.49 -11.17 -0.37
C VAL A 87 -1.50 -12.29 -0.14
N VAL A 88 -2.79 -11.93 -0.16
CA VAL A 88 -3.90 -12.87 0.02
C VAL A 88 -4.59 -13.13 -1.31
N ASP A 89 -4.74 -14.40 -1.70
CA ASP A 89 -5.49 -14.78 -2.89
C ASP A 89 -7.00 -14.65 -2.65
N LEU A 90 -7.62 -13.64 -3.27
CA LEU A 90 -9.05 -13.36 -3.15
C LEU A 90 -9.95 -14.33 -3.94
N ASN A 91 -9.38 -15.19 -4.80
CA ASN A 91 -10.15 -16.21 -5.54
C ASN A 91 -10.48 -17.42 -4.68
N GLY A 92 -9.78 -17.59 -3.56
CA GLY A 92 -10.03 -18.69 -2.63
C GLY A 92 -11.17 -18.43 -1.65
N ASP A 93 -11.58 -19.50 -0.97
CA ASP A 93 -12.57 -19.43 0.11
C ASP A 93 -11.93 -18.73 1.33
N PRO A 94 -12.50 -17.63 1.86
CA PRO A 94 -12.00 -16.95 3.06
C PRO A 94 -11.79 -17.85 4.27
N LEU A 95 -12.51 -18.98 4.35
CA LEU A 95 -12.33 -19.96 5.42
C LEU A 95 -10.97 -20.66 5.39
N LEU A 96 -10.26 -20.61 4.25
CA LEU A 96 -8.90 -21.14 4.10
C LEU A 96 -7.82 -20.09 4.39
N ALA A 97 -8.22 -18.86 4.64
CA ALA A 97 -7.29 -17.79 5.01
C ALA A 97 -6.68 -18.08 6.41
N PRO A 98 -5.49 -17.50 6.70
CA PRO A 98 -4.90 -17.64 8.03
C PRO A 98 -5.87 -17.20 9.13
N GLY A 99 -6.05 -18.03 10.15
CA GLY A 99 -6.99 -17.75 11.25
C GLY A 99 -6.61 -16.54 12.14
N GLY A 100 -5.35 -16.09 12.03
CA GLY A 100 -4.80 -14.96 12.80
C GLY A 100 -4.73 -13.64 12.02
N ILE A 101 -5.46 -13.49 10.92
CA ILE A 101 -5.48 -12.23 10.17
C ILE A 101 -6.03 -11.10 11.05
N THR A 102 -5.23 -10.04 11.21
CA THR A 102 -5.58 -8.84 11.97
C THR A 102 -5.81 -7.60 11.10
N GLY A 103 -5.57 -7.70 9.80
CA GLY A 103 -5.81 -6.65 8.83
C GLY A 103 -5.87 -7.21 7.42
N LEU A 104 -6.78 -6.67 6.60
CA LEU A 104 -6.91 -6.95 5.18
C LEU A 104 -7.24 -5.66 4.44
N ARG A 105 -6.58 -5.41 3.30
CA ARG A 105 -6.86 -4.27 2.44
C ARG A 105 -6.77 -4.63 0.98
N VAL A 106 -7.78 -4.23 0.21
CA VAL A 106 -7.89 -4.51 -1.23
C VAL A 106 -7.51 -3.28 -2.02
N PHE A 107 -6.65 -3.46 -3.01
CA PHE A 107 -6.17 -2.43 -3.91
C PHE A 107 -6.59 -2.75 -5.34
N ALA A 108 -7.08 -1.75 -6.09
CA ALA A 108 -7.31 -1.81 -7.52
C ALA A 108 -6.11 -1.22 -8.24
N GLY A 109 -5.53 -1.99 -9.16
CA GLY A 109 -4.30 -1.62 -9.85
C GLY A 109 -3.08 -1.59 -8.94
N TYR A 110 -1.95 -1.27 -9.54
CA TYR A 110 -0.66 -1.19 -8.86
C TYR A 110 0.25 -0.14 -9.49
N SER A 111 1.33 0.18 -8.79
CA SER A 111 2.43 1.01 -9.27
C SER A 111 3.55 0.09 -9.74
N GLY A 112 4.03 0.29 -10.96
CA GLY A 112 5.08 -0.52 -11.56
C GLY A 112 6.23 0.34 -12.06
N TRP A 113 7.44 -0.16 -11.92
CA TRP A 113 8.68 0.44 -12.43
C TRP A 113 9.42 -0.57 -13.28
N SER A 114 9.87 -0.14 -14.46
CA SER A 114 10.77 -0.92 -15.31
C SER A 114 12.15 -1.09 -14.65
N PRO A 115 12.99 -2.05 -15.13
CA PRO A 115 14.35 -2.23 -14.62
C PRO A 115 15.11 -0.92 -14.52
N GLY A 116 15.63 -0.58 -13.32
CA GLY A 116 16.40 0.62 -13.05
C GLY A 116 15.62 1.93 -12.99
N GLN A 117 14.32 1.91 -13.25
CA GLN A 117 13.50 3.14 -13.24
C GLN A 117 13.33 3.69 -11.82
N LEU A 118 13.02 2.83 -10.85
CA LEU A 118 12.83 3.26 -9.46
C LEU A 118 14.11 3.86 -8.89
N GLU A 119 15.26 3.23 -9.15
CA GLU A 119 16.59 3.72 -8.75
C GLU A 119 16.88 5.09 -9.35
N ALA A 120 16.63 5.27 -10.65
CA ALA A 120 16.81 6.56 -11.31
C ALA A 120 15.90 7.66 -10.73
N GLU A 121 14.67 7.33 -10.37
CA GLU A 121 13.76 8.26 -9.70
C GLU A 121 14.22 8.60 -8.27
N MET A 122 14.79 7.63 -7.52
CA MET A 122 15.39 7.88 -6.21
C MET A 122 16.63 8.77 -6.29
N ASP A 123 17.49 8.56 -7.28
CA ASP A 123 18.69 9.38 -7.51
C ASP A 123 18.35 10.85 -7.86
N MET A 124 17.15 11.09 -8.38
CA MET A 124 16.62 12.43 -8.66
C MET A 124 15.78 13.01 -7.49
N ASP A 125 15.90 12.47 -6.28
CA ASP A 125 15.11 12.85 -5.11
C ASP A 125 13.58 12.76 -5.34
N GLY A 126 13.14 11.83 -6.19
CA GLY A 126 11.74 11.57 -6.47
C GLY A 126 11.03 10.85 -5.31
N TRP A 127 11.75 9.98 -4.63
CA TRP A 127 11.24 9.15 -3.55
C TRP A 127 12.11 9.24 -2.29
N PHE A 128 11.46 9.16 -1.14
CA PHE A 128 12.10 8.86 0.13
C PHE A 128 11.90 7.38 0.45
N VAL A 129 13.00 6.64 0.66
CA VAL A 129 12.94 5.26 1.13
C VAL A 129 12.85 5.27 2.65
N LEU A 130 11.81 4.64 3.17
CA LEU A 130 11.49 4.61 4.60
C LEU A 130 11.22 3.17 5.03
N ASP A 131 11.52 2.85 6.29
CA ASP A 131 11.14 1.57 6.86
C ASP A 131 9.62 1.50 7.03
N ALA A 132 9.02 0.42 6.51
CA ALA A 132 7.60 0.16 6.64
C ALA A 132 7.28 -0.39 8.04
N GLU A 133 6.19 0.08 8.63
CA GLU A 133 5.57 -0.56 9.78
C GLU A 133 4.31 -1.30 9.32
N PRO A 134 4.06 -2.55 9.77
CA PRO A 134 2.87 -3.31 9.36
C PRO A 134 1.55 -2.55 9.57
N ALA A 135 1.50 -1.69 10.60
CA ALA A 135 0.34 -0.85 10.89
C ALA A 135 0.07 0.24 9.82
N ASP A 136 1.06 0.61 9.01
CA ASP A 136 0.86 1.63 7.95
C ASP A 136 -0.09 1.16 6.87
N LEU A 137 -0.14 -0.15 6.61
CA LEU A 137 -0.95 -0.74 5.56
C LEU A 137 -2.46 -0.71 5.89
N PHE A 138 -2.81 -0.58 7.19
CA PHE A 138 -4.19 -0.77 7.66
C PHE A 138 -4.73 0.43 8.45
N VAL A 139 -4.15 1.61 8.25
CA VAL A 139 -4.64 2.84 8.92
C VAL A 139 -6.04 3.20 8.45
N GLU A 140 -6.89 3.65 9.37
CA GLU A 140 -8.26 4.09 9.05
C GLU A 140 -8.26 5.46 8.34
N THR A 141 -7.39 6.38 8.78
CA THR A 141 -7.22 7.72 8.19
C THR A 141 -6.06 7.70 7.18
N ALA A 142 -6.31 7.09 6.03
CA ALA A 142 -5.27 6.86 5.04
C ALA A 142 -4.68 8.16 4.47
N GLU A 143 -5.46 9.24 4.40
CA GLU A 143 -5.02 10.56 3.91
C GLU A 143 -3.92 11.17 4.78
N GLU A 144 -3.89 10.83 6.08
CA GLU A 144 -2.88 11.30 7.02
C GLU A 144 -1.58 10.49 6.97
N LEU A 145 -1.60 9.33 6.31
CA LEU A 145 -0.48 8.38 6.34
C LEU A 145 0.83 9.02 5.88
N TRP A 146 0.82 9.83 4.83
CA TRP A 146 2.02 10.50 4.32
C TRP A 146 2.70 11.36 5.39
N ARG A 147 1.92 12.16 6.13
CA ARG A 147 2.44 12.98 7.24
C ARG A 147 2.93 12.10 8.39
N ARG A 148 2.22 11.04 8.70
CA ARG A 148 2.55 10.10 9.77
C ARG A 148 3.88 9.40 9.53
N VAL A 149 4.09 8.83 8.33
CA VAL A 149 5.34 8.12 8.01
C VAL A 149 6.54 9.05 7.99
N LEU A 150 6.38 10.30 7.54
CA LEU A 150 7.45 11.30 7.57
C LEU A 150 7.74 11.81 8.99
N ALA A 151 6.70 12.04 9.80
CA ALA A 151 6.85 12.59 11.15
C ALA A 151 7.64 11.67 12.09
N ARG A 152 7.58 10.34 11.90
CA ARG A 152 8.34 9.38 12.69
C ARG A 152 9.82 9.28 12.29
N GLN A 153 10.20 9.84 11.12
CA GLN A 153 11.58 9.78 10.64
C GLN A 153 12.49 10.69 11.45
N ARG A 154 13.80 10.36 11.42
CA ARG A 154 14.87 11.20 11.96
C ARG A 154 15.51 12.01 10.82
N GLY A 155 16.11 13.15 11.15
CA GLY A 155 16.84 13.98 10.18
C GLY A 155 15.95 14.87 9.31
N PRO A 156 16.45 15.31 8.12
CA PRO A 156 15.81 16.35 7.31
C PRO A 156 14.47 15.95 6.70
N VAL A 157 14.25 14.65 6.44
CA VAL A 157 13.02 14.13 5.82
C VAL A 157 11.78 14.44 6.69
N ARG A 158 11.92 14.44 8.02
CA ARG A 158 10.84 14.79 8.94
C ARG A 158 10.22 16.18 8.68
N ARG A 159 11.00 17.13 8.16
CA ARG A 159 10.53 18.49 7.89
C ARG A 159 9.41 18.54 6.86
N PHE A 160 9.38 17.58 5.93
CA PHE A 160 8.35 17.51 4.92
C PHE A 160 6.96 17.19 5.49
N ALA A 161 6.87 16.53 6.66
CA ALA A 161 5.60 16.25 7.33
C ALA A 161 4.79 17.52 7.65
N SER A 162 5.44 18.67 7.82
CA SER A 162 4.80 19.95 8.14
C SER A 162 4.48 20.82 6.93
N PHE A 163 4.82 20.40 5.72
CA PHE A 163 4.55 21.19 4.51
C PHE A 163 3.04 21.24 4.24
N PRO A 164 2.48 22.43 3.95
CA PRO A 164 1.07 22.58 3.60
C PRO A 164 0.73 21.80 2.33
N GLU A 165 -0.53 21.41 2.17
CA GLU A 165 -1.01 20.70 0.99
C GLU A 165 -0.97 21.58 -0.25
N ASP A 166 -1.31 22.83 -0.07
CA ASP A 166 -1.22 23.87 -1.09
C ASP A 166 -0.03 24.78 -0.79
N PRO A 167 1.02 24.78 -1.62
CA PRO A 167 2.18 25.65 -1.43
C PRO A 167 1.86 27.13 -1.61
N SER A 168 0.66 27.48 -2.11
CA SER A 168 0.21 28.88 -2.26
C SER A 168 -0.39 29.46 -0.97
N VAL A 169 -0.61 28.64 0.04
CA VAL A 169 -1.13 29.04 1.38
C VAL A 169 0.06 29.29 2.33
N ASN A 170 0.77 30.39 2.08
CA ASN A 170 1.78 30.94 3.01
C ASN A 170 1.49 32.40 3.24
#